data_110463c252baba9e1cc0dbc2f6d84214
#
_entry.id   110463c252baba9e1cc0dbc2f6d84214
#
_cell.length_a   1.000
_cell.length_b   1.000
_cell.length_c   1.000
_cell.angle_alpha   90.00
_cell.angle_beta   90.00
_cell.angle_gamma   90.00
#
_symmetry.space_group_name_H-M   'P 1'
#
loop_
_entity.id
_entity.type
_entity.pdbx_description
1 polymer ?
#
loop_
_entity_poly.entity_id
_entity_poly.type
_entity_poly.pdbx_seq_one_letter_code
_entity_poly.pdbx_strand_id
1 'polypeptide(L)'
;MLSLKNAARNGLASRFDCICADVLDIRSVTTHGSFDCVFTNPPYLKNNCGFRNADPGKFAAFHETTAGIDGFVAAAAHLLKNGGRFCAVYRPEYLSKLLFSMESRDIRPKRLRIVYPSQDKPPCLVLAEGKKAAKDGMITEKPFYIYSDNTHKHFSSGMNAVYERFSCGSSRLVNNND
;
A
#
# COMPACT_ATOMS: atom_id res chain seq x y z
N MET A 1 1.69 -17.80 13.01
CA MET A 1 1.66 -16.48 12.37
C MET A 1 0.23 -15.94 12.40
N LEU A 2 0.01 -14.68 12.80
CA LEU A 2 -1.34 -14.11 12.99
C LEU A 2 -2.11 -14.00 11.66
N SER A 3 -1.41 -13.64 10.59
CA SER A 3 -1.97 -13.50 9.23
C SER A 3 -2.65 -14.78 8.72
N LEU A 4 -2.00 -15.93 8.89
CA LEU A 4 -2.59 -17.24 8.50
C LEU A 4 -3.84 -17.57 9.32
N LYS A 5 -3.83 -17.26 10.64
CA LYS A 5 -5.01 -17.44 11.49
C LYS A 5 -6.17 -16.57 11.04
N ASN A 6 -5.88 -15.32 10.67
CA ASN A 6 -6.89 -14.40 10.16
C ASN A 6 -7.44 -14.85 8.81
N ALA A 7 -6.59 -15.32 7.90
CA ALA A 7 -7.03 -15.87 6.61
C ALA A 7 -7.96 -17.08 6.80
N ALA A 8 -7.59 -18.00 7.70
CA ALA A 8 -8.42 -19.17 8.01
C ALA A 8 -9.78 -18.79 8.59
N ARG A 9 -9.82 -17.83 9.54
CA ARG A 9 -11.08 -17.33 10.14
C ARG A 9 -12.02 -16.66 9.12
N ASN A 10 -11.46 -16.12 8.03
CA ASN A 10 -12.24 -15.49 6.97
C ASN A 10 -12.47 -16.40 5.75
N GLY A 11 -12.24 -17.70 5.86
CA GLY A 11 -12.44 -18.64 4.75
C GLY A 11 -11.48 -18.43 3.57
N LEU A 12 -10.33 -17.80 3.79
CA LEU A 12 -9.36 -17.45 2.75
C LEU A 12 -8.11 -18.34 2.76
N ALA A 13 -8.08 -19.41 3.58
CA ALA A 13 -6.89 -20.24 3.77
C ALA A 13 -6.32 -20.84 2.47
N SER A 14 -7.18 -21.22 1.52
CA SER A 14 -6.78 -21.77 0.21
C SER A 14 -6.32 -20.71 -0.80
N ARG A 15 -6.51 -19.43 -0.50
CA ARG A 15 -6.22 -18.29 -1.40
C ARG A 15 -5.18 -17.32 -0.84
N PHE A 16 -4.63 -17.64 0.32
CA PHE A 16 -3.70 -16.78 1.04
C PHE A 16 -2.47 -17.59 1.46
N ASP A 17 -1.32 -17.09 1.11
CA ASP A 17 -0.04 -17.59 1.60
C ASP A 17 0.73 -16.48 2.31
N CYS A 18 1.71 -16.84 3.16
CA CYS A 18 2.46 -15.88 3.95
C CYS A 18 3.92 -16.29 4.07
N ILE A 19 4.80 -15.44 3.56
CA ILE A 19 6.25 -15.58 3.67
C ILE A 19 6.75 -14.60 4.74
N CYS A 20 7.53 -15.08 5.69
CA CYS A 20 8.23 -14.25 6.67
C CYS A 20 9.66 -14.05 6.20
N ALA A 21 9.93 -12.90 5.60
CA ALA A 21 11.26 -12.53 5.10
C ALA A 21 11.46 -11.01 5.16
N ASP A 22 12.70 -10.56 5.16
CA ASP A 22 13.02 -9.15 4.89
C ASP A 22 12.68 -8.83 3.43
N VAL A 23 12.15 -7.64 3.18
CA VAL A 23 11.83 -7.17 1.83
C VAL A 23 13.09 -7.08 0.95
N LEU A 24 14.26 -6.86 1.53
CA LEU A 24 15.52 -6.83 0.82
C LEU A 24 15.95 -8.22 0.34
N ASP A 25 15.54 -9.27 1.04
CA ASP A 25 15.86 -10.66 0.74
C ASP A 25 14.76 -11.36 -0.08
N ILE A 26 13.73 -10.63 -0.52
CA ILE A 26 12.57 -11.20 -1.23
C ILE A 26 12.97 -12.04 -2.45
N ARG A 27 14.08 -11.71 -3.09
CA ARG A 27 14.61 -12.42 -4.27
C ARG A 27 15.04 -13.86 -3.98
N SER A 28 15.44 -14.15 -2.74
CA SER A 28 15.87 -15.49 -2.34
C SER A 28 14.71 -16.45 -2.07
N VAL A 29 13.51 -15.91 -1.83
CA VAL A 29 12.33 -16.66 -1.40
C VAL A 29 11.16 -16.58 -2.39
N THR A 30 11.32 -15.90 -3.51
CA THR A 30 10.28 -15.72 -4.53
C THR A 30 10.82 -15.84 -5.94
N THR A 31 9.95 -16.24 -6.87
CA THR A 31 10.26 -16.32 -8.30
C THR A 31 10.09 -14.95 -8.96
N HIS A 32 11.06 -14.58 -9.80
CA HIS A 32 11.00 -13.35 -10.60
C HIS A 32 9.77 -13.36 -11.52
N GLY A 33 9.08 -12.22 -11.60
CA GLY A 33 8.00 -12.02 -12.56
C GLY A 33 6.82 -12.98 -12.38
N SER A 34 6.44 -13.29 -11.15
CA SER A 34 5.37 -14.24 -10.83
C SER A 34 4.01 -13.59 -10.49
N PHE A 35 4.00 -12.28 -10.22
CA PHE A 35 2.80 -11.58 -9.76
C PHE A 35 2.25 -10.59 -10.80
N ASP A 36 0.93 -10.53 -10.92
CA ASP A 36 0.22 -9.58 -11.76
C ASP A 36 0.02 -8.22 -11.08
N CYS A 37 0.03 -8.21 -9.74
CA CYS A 37 -0.10 -6.99 -8.95
C CYS A 37 0.71 -7.09 -7.65
N VAL A 38 1.40 -6.02 -7.31
CA VAL A 38 2.07 -5.84 -6.02
C VAL A 38 1.52 -4.57 -5.36
N PHE A 39 1.11 -4.71 -4.12
CA PHE A 39 0.62 -3.60 -3.31
C PHE A 39 1.52 -3.40 -2.10
N THR A 40 1.81 -2.14 -1.74
CA THR A 40 2.58 -1.81 -0.54
C THR A 40 2.04 -0.59 0.19
N ASN A 41 2.12 -0.64 1.50
CA ASN A 41 2.02 0.50 2.40
C ASN A 41 3.25 0.44 3.31
N PRO A 42 4.42 0.91 2.81
CA PRO A 42 5.67 0.78 3.54
C PRO A 42 5.68 1.64 4.80
N PRO A 43 6.41 1.24 5.84
CA PRO A 43 6.56 2.07 7.03
C PRO A 43 7.20 3.40 6.67
N TYR A 44 6.70 4.47 7.29
CA TYR A 44 7.20 5.82 7.08
C TYR A 44 8.41 6.04 7.99
N LEU A 45 9.61 6.08 7.43
CA LEU A 45 10.81 6.41 8.18
C LEU A 45 10.68 7.84 8.69
N LYS A 46 10.42 8.00 9.98
CA LYS A 46 10.62 9.27 10.67
C LYS A 46 12.11 9.44 10.91
N ASN A 47 12.81 10.13 10.03
CA ASN A 47 14.09 10.69 10.38
C ASN A 47 13.85 11.70 11.52
N ASN A 48 14.32 11.36 12.73
CA ASN A 48 14.49 12.26 13.89
C ASN A 48 13.26 12.94 14.51
N CYS A 49 12.08 12.35 14.59
CA CYS A 49 11.06 12.81 15.51
C CYS A 49 11.06 11.98 16.79
N GLY A 50 11.58 12.58 17.86
CA GLY A 50 11.89 11.98 19.16
C GLY A 50 10.70 11.57 20.02
N PHE A 51 9.84 10.69 19.55
CA PHE A 51 8.99 9.87 20.41
C PHE A 51 9.52 8.43 20.38
N ARG A 52 10.38 8.12 21.35
CA ARG A 52 10.69 6.74 21.72
C ARG A 52 9.39 6.11 22.23
N ASN A 53 8.74 5.26 21.43
CA ASN A 53 7.75 4.36 21.99
C ASN A 53 8.46 3.45 22.99
N ALA A 54 7.94 3.41 24.22
CA ALA A 54 8.49 2.64 25.33
C ALA A 54 8.37 1.11 25.14
N ASP A 55 7.76 0.65 24.06
CA ASP A 55 7.59 -0.77 23.73
C ASP A 55 8.64 -1.19 22.70
N PRO A 56 9.66 -2.02 23.07
CA PRO A 56 10.72 -2.47 22.17
C PRO A 56 10.20 -3.21 20.93
N GLY A 57 9.09 -3.94 21.03
CA GLY A 57 8.49 -4.66 19.91
C GLY A 57 7.86 -3.75 18.87
N LYS A 58 7.23 -2.64 19.31
CA LYS A 58 6.71 -1.61 18.42
C LYS A 58 7.82 -0.76 17.81
N PHE A 59 8.90 -0.54 18.56
CA PHE A 59 10.06 0.18 18.08
C PHE A 59 10.74 -0.58 16.91
N ALA A 60 10.93 -1.89 17.04
CA ALA A 60 11.48 -2.75 15.99
C ALA A 60 10.60 -2.71 14.72
N ALA A 61 9.27 -2.83 14.85
CA ALA A 61 8.35 -2.76 13.71
C ALA A 61 8.35 -1.41 12.96
N PHE A 62 8.74 -0.32 13.63
CA PHE A 62 8.79 1.03 13.05
C PHE A 62 10.19 1.47 12.59
N HIS A 63 11.25 0.87 13.11
CA HIS A 63 12.63 1.34 12.89
C HIS A 63 13.53 0.38 12.10
N GLU A 64 13.15 -0.87 11.88
CA GLU A 64 14.04 -1.88 11.27
C GLU A 64 13.88 -2.09 9.77
N THR A 65 13.10 -1.31 9.06
CA THR A 65 13.17 -1.38 7.59
C THR A 65 14.22 -0.40 7.08
N THR A 66 15.48 -0.82 7.08
CA THR A 66 16.59 -0.19 6.34
C THR A 66 16.31 -0.04 4.85
N ALA A 67 15.33 -0.75 4.35
CA ALA A 67 14.96 -0.81 2.94
C ALA A 67 14.45 0.52 2.35
N GLY A 68 13.82 1.39 3.14
CA GLY A 68 13.16 2.57 2.61
C GLY A 68 12.22 2.26 1.43
N ILE A 69 11.68 3.28 0.77
CA ILE A 69 10.81 3.08 -0.40
C ILE A 69 11.55 2.40 -1.57
N ASP A 70 12.84 2.64 -1.72
CA ASP A 70 13.66 2.06 -2.80
C ASP A 70 13.73 0.53 -2.71
N GLY A 71 13.84 -0.04 -1.50
CA GLY A 71 13.81 -1.48 -1.29
C GLY A 71 12.46 -2.10 -1.63
N PHE A 72 11.35 -1.46 -1.23
CA PHE A 72 10.00 -1.91 -1.56
C PHE A 72 9.72 -1.87 -3.07
N VAL A 73 10.16 -0.82 -3.76
CA VAL A 73 10.00 -0.72 -5.21
C VAL A 73 10.91 -1.73 -5.93
N ALA A 74 12.13 -1.98 -5.42
CA ALA A 74 13.02 -3.00 -5.96
C ALA A 74 12.45 -4.41 -5.81
N ALA A 75 11.83 -4.71 -4.67
CA ALA A 75 11.11 -5.95 -4.43
C ALA A 75 9.93 -6.10 -5.40
N ALA A 76 9.12 -5.05 -5.54
CA ALA A 76 7.99 -5.04 -6.48
C ALA A 76 8.44 -5.25 -7.93
N ALA A 77 9.51 -4.60 -8.36
CA ALA A 77 10.07 -4.80 -9.70
C ALA A 77 10.53 -6.23 -9.96
N HIS A 78 11.07 -6.92 -8.93
CA HIS A 78 11.41 -8.33 -9.03
C HIS A 78 10.16 -9.21 -9.14
N LEU A 79 9.16 -8.97 -8.31
CA LEU A 79 7.96 -9.79 -8.22
C LEU A 79 7.04 -9.67 -9.44
N LEU A 80 6.93 -8.47 -10.02
CA LEU A 80 5.98 -8.19 -11.09
C LEU A 80 6.36 -8.83 -12.42
N LYS A 81 5.36 -9.39 -13.08
CA LYS A 81 5.41 -9.69 -14.52
C LYS A 81 5.54 -8.40 -15.33
N ASN A 82 6.04 -8.49 -16.56
CA ASN A 82 5.92 -7.38 -17.51
C ASN A 82 4.44 -7.05 -17.73
N GLY A 83 4.10 -5.76 -17.67
CA GLY A 83 2.72 -5.31 -17.67
C GLY A 83 1.99 -5.43 -16.34
N GLY A 84 2.61 -6.00 -15.30
CA GLY A 84 2.06 -6.09 -13.96
C GLY A 84 1.97 -4.73 -13.27
N ARG A 85 1.06 -4.60 -12.31
CA ARG A 85 0.74 -3.33 -11.62
C ARG A 85 1.41 -3.26 -10.25
N PHE A 86 2.01 -2.11 -9.98
CA PHE A 86 2.49 -1.72 -8.66
C PHE A 86 1.56 -0.67 -8.07
N CYS A 87 1.08 -0.88 -6.85
CA CYS A 87 0.25 0.08 -6.14
C CYS A 87 0.91 0.42 -4.79
N ALA A 88 1.06 1.70 -4.51
CA ALA A 88 1.64 2.18 -3.27
C ALA A 88 0.76 3.23 -2.59
N VAL A 89 0.66 3.11 -1.27
CA VAL A 89 0.20 4.18 -0.39
C VAL A 89 1.44 4.79 0.24
N TYR A 90 1.63 6.11 0.11
CA TYR A 90 2.83 6.75 0.66
C TYR A 90 2.53 8.17 1.15
N ARG A 91 3.54 8.84 1.71
CA ARG A 91 3.40 10.19 2.22
C ARG A 91 3.67 11.23 1.12
N PRO A 92 2.92 12.35 1.07
CA PRO A 92 3.08 13.38 0.04
C PRO A 92 4.48 13.99 0.01
N GLU A 93 5.13 14.13 1.16
CA GLU A 93 6.46 14.72 1.30
C GLU A 93 7.54 13.92 0.57
N TYR A 94 7.30 12.65 0.34
CA TYR A 94 8.24 11.73 -0.33
C TYR A 94 7.77 11.30 -1.72
N LEU A 95 6.78 11.99 -2.29
CA LEU A 95 6.23 11.64 -3.62
C LEU A 95 7.29 11.63 -4.71
N SER A 96 8.17 12.63 -4.73
CA SER A 96 9.26 12.70 -5.72
C SER A 96 10.18 11.48 -5.64
N LYS A 97 10.52 11.05 -4.42
CA LYS A 97 11.35 9.86 -4.20
C LYS A 97 10.64 8.58 -4.66
N LEU A 98 9.35 8.45 -4.37
CA LEU A 98 8.55 7.29 -4.83
C LEU A 98 8.55 7.20 -6.36
N LEU A 99 8.21 8.30 -7.06
CA LEU A 99 8.16 8.33 -8.53
C LEU A 99 9.52 8.04 -9.16
N PHE A 100 10.58 8.66 -8.65
CA PHE A 100 11.96 8.39 -9.10
C PHE A 100 12.34 6.91 -8.91
N SER A 101 12.02 6.34 -7.74
CA SER A 101 12.29 4.92 -7.44
C SER A 101 11.54 3.99 -8.39
N MET A 102 10.27 4.31 -8.71
CA MET A 102 9.48 3.55 -9.69
C MET A 102 10.10 3.59 -11.08
N GLU A 103 10.42 4.78 -11.59
CA GLU A 103 10.99 4.96 -12.93
C GLU A 103 12.36 4.29 -13.07
N SER A 104 13.23 4.40 -12.05
CA SER A 104 14.56 3.76 -12.06
C SER A 104 14.50 2.22 -12.08
N ARG A 105 13.34 1.62 -11.86
CA ARG A 105 13.08 0.16 -11.85
C ARG A 105 12.13 -0.28 -12.95
N ASP A 106 11.97 0.54 -14.00
CA ASP A 106 11.08 0.27 -15.12
C ASP A 106 9.62 0.02 -14.72
N ILE A 107 9.17 0.66 -13.62
CA ILE A 107 7.78 0.74 -13.22
C ILE A 107 7.28 2.14 -13.57
N ARG A 108 6.62 2.29 -14.72
CA ARG A 108 6.14 3.60 -15.18
C ARG A 108 4.92 4.04 -14.38
N PRO A 109 4.95 5.23 -13.73
CA PRO A 109 3.78 5.79 -13.07
C PRO A 109 2.62 5.95 -14.05
N LYS A 110 1.41 5.53 -13.65
CA LYS A 110 0.21 5.54 -14.50
C LYS A 110 -0.92 6.34 -13.91
N ARG A 111 -1.09 6.28 -12.60
CA ARG A 111 -2.14 7.02 -11.90
C ARG A 111 -1.61 7.54 -10.59
N LEU A 112 -1.97 8.77 -10.29
CA LEU A 112 -1.66 9.43 -9.02
C LEU A 112 -2.93 10.04 -8.46
N ARG A 113 -3.20 9.81 -7.19
CA ARG A 113 -4.27 10.47 -6.46
C ARG A 113 -3.74 11.02 -5.14
N ILE A 114 -4.02 12.27 -4.87
CA ILE A 114 -3.69 12.92 -3.60
C ILE A 114 -4.89 12.78 -2.67
N VAL A 115 -4.63 12.35 -1.44
CA VAL A 115 -5.65 12.14 -0.41
C VAL A 115 -5.50 13.22 0.65
N TYR A 116 -6.61 13.83 1.01
CA TYR A 116 -6.73 14.87 2.02
C TYR A 116 -7.61 14.39 3.17
N PRO A 117 -7.31 14.76 4.43
CA PRO A 117 -8.25 14.52 5.52
C PRO A 117 -9.60 15.20 5.26
N SER A 118 -9.58 16.49 4.92
CA SER A 118 -10.74 17.33 4.55
C SER A 118 -10.28 18.43 3.59
N GLN A 119 -11.23 19.24 3.08
CA GLN A 119 -10.97 20.21 2.03
C GLN A 119 -9.91 21.26 2.41
N ASP A 120 -9.90 21.71 3.69
CA ASP A 120 -9.02 22.79 4.17
C ASP A 120 -7.76 22.28 4.87
N LYS A 121 -7.49 20.97 4.81
CA LYS A 121 -6.30 20.38 5.43
C LYS A 121 -5.25 20.03 4.37
N PRO A 122 -3.96 20.07 4.72
CA PRO A 122 -2.92 19.61 3.82
C PRO A 122 -3.09 18.12 3.48
N PRO A 123 -2.55 17.66 2.33
CA PRO A 123 -2.61 16.26 1.94
C PRO A 123 -1.96 15.37 2.99
N CYS A 124 -2.54 14.20 3.23
CA CYS A 124 -2.04 13.24 4.21
C CYS A 124 -1.42 11.98 3.57
N LEU A 125 -1.91 11.58 2.40
CA LEU A 125 -1.43 10.41 1.68
C LEU A 125 -1.41 10.67 0.17
N VAL A 126 -0.59 9.88 -0.52
CA VAL A 126 -0.65 9.71 -1.97
C VAL A 126 -0.90 8.25 -2.31
N LEU A 127 -1.74 8.03 -3.31
CA LEU A 127 -1.97 6.72 -3.92
C LEU A 127 -1.34 6.76 -5.30
N ALA A 128 -0.34 5.91 -5.52
CA ALA A 128 0.36 5.82 -6.79
C ALA A 128 0.17 4.42 -7.39
N GLU A 129 -0.17 4.36 -8.67
CA GLU A 129 -0.17 3.14 -9.45
C GLU A 129 0.85 3.27 -10.57
N GLY A 130 1.66 2.24 -10.76
CA GLY A 130 2.58 2.11 -11.88
C GLY A 130 2.43 0.77 -12.58
N LYS A 131 3.00 0.67 -13.76
CA LYS A 131 2.98 -0.56 -14.57
C LYS A 131 4.39 -0.89 -15.05
N LYS A 132 4.83 -2.14 -14.80
CA LYS A 132 6.17 -2.60 -15.20
C LYS A 132 6.27 -2.73 -16.71
N ALA A 133 7.42 -2.32 -17.25
CA ALA A 133 7.74 -2.38 -18.70
C ALA A 133 6.65 -1.71 -19.57
N ALA A 134 6.12 -0.58 -19.15
CA ALA A 134 5.09 0.17 -19.87
C ALA A 134 5.66 1.45 -20.51
N LYS A 135 4.90 2.06 -21.39
CA LYS A 135 5.20 3.40 -21.93
C LYS A 135 4.93 4.46 -20.86
N ASP A 136 5.46 5.64 -21.05
CA ASP A 136 5.20 6.80 -20.19
C ASP A 136 3.73 7.27 -20.25
N GLY A 137 3.37 8.20 -19.40
CA GLY A 137 2.04 8.79 -19.34
C GLY A 137 1.32 8.48 -18.03
N MET A 138 1.26 9.49 -17.14
CA MET A 138 0.60 9.44 -15.85
C MET A 138 -0.66 10.33 -15.85
N ILE A 139 -1.74 9.82 -15.29
CA ILE A 139 -2.97 10.55 -15.05
C ILE A 139 -3.02 10.97 -13.59
N THR A 140 -3.15 12.25 -13.31
CA THR A 140 -3.47 12.75 -11.97
C THR A 140 -4.98 12.77 -11.81
N GLU A 141 -5.48 12.00 -10.86
CA GLU A 141 -6.90 11.90 -10.57
C GLU A 141 -7.39 13.04 -9.69
N LYS A 142 -8.71 13.23 -9.64
CA LYS A 142 -9.33 14.21 -8.73
C LYS A 142 -8.92 13.91 -7.29
N PRO A 143 -8.71 14.93 -6.45
CA PRO A 143 -8.43 14.77 -5.02
C PRO A 143 -9.45 13.86 -4.34
N PHE A 144 -9.00 13.11 -3.35
CA PHE A 144 -9.85 12.30 -2.51
C PHE A 144 -9.88 12.87 -1.09
N TYR A 145 -11.07 13.09 -0.55
CA TYR A 145 -11.27 13.57 0.80
C TYR A 145 -11.79 12.44 1.68
N ILE A 146 -11.17 12.25 2.85
CA ILE A 146 -11.59 11.22 3.81
C ILE A 146 -12.86 11.66 4.53
N TYR A 147 -12.87 12.89 5.02
CA TYR A 147 -13.99 13.45 5.79
C TYR A 147 -14.71 14.55 5.01
N SER A 148 -16.00 14.73 5.31
CA SER A 148 -16.83 15.77 4.72
C SER A 148 -16.50 17.17 5.25
N ASP A 149 -15.93 17.25 6.44
CA ASP A 149 -15.61 18.48 7.15
C ASP A 149 -14.35 18.36 8.01
N ASN A 150 -13.97 19.47 8.65
CA ASN A 150 -12.78 19.54 9.51
C ASN A 150 -12.96 18.94 10.91
N THR A 151 -14.15 18.49 11.27
CA THR A 151 -14.41 17.87 12.59
C THR A 151 -13.98 16.41 12.63
N HIS A 152 -13.79 15.78 11.46
CA HIS A 152 -13.45 14.36 11.28
C HIS A 152 -14.51 13.39 11.86
N LYS A 153 -15.75 13.87 12.07
CA LYS A 153 -16.84 13.04 12.62
C LYS A 153 -17.59 12.27 11.53
N HIS A 154 -17.62 12.80 10.32
CA HIS A 154 -18.38 12.25 9.21
C HIS A 154 -17.48 11.98 8.00
N PHE A 155 -17.53 10.79 7.48
CA PHE A 155 -16.84 10.46 6.24
C PHE A 155 -17.44 11.19 5.04
N SER A 156 -16.61 11.49 4.05
CA SER A 156 -17.07 11.98 2.75
C SER A 156 -17.93 10.93 2.03
N SER A 157 -18.74 11.37 1.07
CA SER A 157 -19.50 10.44 0.21
C SER A 157 -18.59 9.42 -0.49
N GLY A 158 -17.40 9.87 -0.94
CA GLY A 158 -16.41 9.00 -1.55
C GLY A 158 -15.89 7.94 -0.57
N MET A 159 -15.63 8.30 0.69
CA MET A 159 -15.15 7.35 1.69
C MET A 159 -16.26 6.37 2.12
N ASN A 160 -17.51 6.83 2.26
CA ASN A 160 -18.64 5.95 2.51
C ASN A 160 -18.82 4.93 1.39
N ALA A 161 -18.72 5.34 0.12
CA ALA A 161 -18.80 4.43 -1.02
C ALA A 161 -17.67 3.35 -1.00
N VAL A 162 -16.46 3.71 -0.52
CA VAL A 162 -15.38 2.73 -0.32
C VAL A 162 -15.79 1.71 0.74
N TYR A 163 -16.28 2.14 1.90
CA TYR A 163 -16.72 1.22 2.97
C TYR A 163 -17.87 0.32 2.52
N GLU A 164 -18.90 0.86 1.88
CA GLU A 164 -20.04 0.09 1.37
C GLU A 164 -19.60 -1.01 0.41
N ARG A 165 -18.69 -0.69 -0.50
CA ARG A 165 -18.15 -1.66 -1.46
C ARG A 165 -17.44 -2.84 -0.78
N PHE A 166 -16.74 -2.60 0.32
CA PHE A 166 -16.04 -3.65 1.06
C PHE A 166 -16.94 -4.37 2.06
N SER A 167 -17.92 -3.69 2.65
CA SER A 167 -18.89 -4.32 3.57
C SER A 167 -19.82 -5.30 2.85
N CYS A 168 -20.23 -4.99 1.63
CA CYS A 168 -21.05 -5.89 0.82
C CYS A 168 -20.33 -7.20 0.42
N GLY A 169 -18.98 -7.18 0.40
CA GLY A 169 -18.18 -8.39 0.19
C GLY A 169 -18.13 -9.30 1.43
N SER A 170 -18.21 -8.74 2.63
CA SER A 170 -18.18 -9.51 3.89
C SER A 170 -19.49 -10.27 4.14
N SER A 171 -20.63 -9.72 3.74
CA SER A 171 -21.93 -10.39 3.87
C SER A 171 -22.11 -11.57 2.90
N ARG A 172 -21.41 -11.59 1.77
CA ARG A 172 -21.43 -12.75 0.85
C ARG A 172 -20.61 -13.95 1.31
N LEU A 173 -19.70 -13.77 2.27
CA LEU A 173 -18.86 -14.84 2.82
C LEU A 173 -19.51 -15.54 4.03
N VAL A 174 -20.60 -15.00 4.58
CA VAL A 174 -21.28 -15.54 5.78
C VAL A 174 -22.51 -16.38 5.43
N ASN A 175 -23.06 -16.30 4.20
CA ASN A 175 -24.33 -16.94 3.82
C ASN A 175 -24.19 -18.20 2.95
N ASN A 176 -23.04 -18.90 2.97
CA ASN A 176 -22.89 -20.18 2.29
C ASN A 176 -22.68 -21.34 3.26
N ASN A 177 -23.38 -21.35 4.39
CA ASN A 177 -23.56 -22.52 5.24
C ASN A 177 -25.03 -22.60 5.70
N ASP A 178 -25.88 -23.03 4.81
CA ASP A 178 -27.11 -23.81 5.12
C ASP A 178 -27.20 -24.99 4.13
#